data_c45905757c458ec2e6310d3ee859b002
#
_entry.id   c45905757c458ec2e6310d3ee859b002
#
_cell.length_a   1.000
_cell.length_b   1.000
_cell.length_c   1.000
_cell.angle_alpha   90.00
_cell.angle_beta   90.00
_cell.angle_gamma   90.00
#
_symmetry.space_group_name_H-M   'P 1'
#
loop_
_entity.id
_entity.type
_entity.pdbx_description
1 polymer ?
#
loop_
_entity_poly.entity_id
_entity_poly.type
_entity_poly.pdbx_seq_one_letter_code
_entity_poly.pdbx_strand_id
1 'polypeptide(L)'
;MTAFHQCFQQLGDWFFPSFCVQCQSIIRTKHSLCEHCLADLPLLDITTHANLLYRPDVVELFPDCQFDYLFACAWYRPPFDGWLTQLKFSNQIHYKNALSLIISQQLTVSKKNSEIWPDLFIILPLHQQRFLKRGFNQVSQCWLPCLVNENIDSQSLQRTKKTQAQSSLSKAKRVKNLHGAFICNTDMSGKTVAIIDDVMTTGATLNAATIALKKAGAKQVWAFVTCLTPLGH
;
A
#
# COMPACT_ATOMS: atom_id res chain seq x y z
N MET A 1 -4.95 1.61 -35.43
CA MET A 1 -3.65 1.00 -35.06
C MET A 1 -3.44 -0.20 -35.94
N THR A 2 -2.44 -0.17 -36.78
CA THR A 2 -2.29 -0.99 -37.98
C THR A 2 -1.81 -2.41 -37.65
N ALA A 3 -2.24 -3.41 -38.45
CA ALA A 3 -1.86 -4.83 -38.39
C ALA A 3 -0.33 -5.06 -38.29
N PHE A 4 0.46 -4.11 -38.75
CA PHE A 4 1.93 -4.11 -38.70
C PHE A 4 2.44 -4.00 -37.21
N HIS A 5 1.76 -3.24 -36.36
CA HIS A 5 2.13 -3.10 -34.93
C HIS A 5 1.84 -4.36 -34.14
N GLN A 6 0.77 -5.09 -34.50
CA GLN A 6 0.43 -6.37 -33.87
C GLN A 6 1.42 -7.48 -34.24
N CYS A 7 1.88 -7.51 -35.49
CA CYS A 7 2.83 -8.49 -35.94
C CYS A 7 4.24 -8.31 -35.31
N PHE A 8 4.66 -7.05 -35.11
CA PHE A 8 5.93 -6.74 -34.41
C PHE A 8 5.87 -7.05 -32.90
N GLN A 9 4.71 -6.87 -32.27
CA GLN A 9 4.52 -7.26 -30.87
C GLN A 9 4.54 -8.78 -30.72
N GLN A 10 3.88 -9.52 -31.60
CA GLN A 10 3.88 -10.99 -31.57
C GLN A 10 5.27 -11.59 -31.78
N LEU A 11 6.09 -11.00 -32.65
CA LEU A 11 7.50 -11.41 -32.85
C LEU A 11 8.34 -11.07 -31.60
N GLY A 12 8.15 -9.92 -30.99
CA GLY A 12 8.82 -9.54 -29.73
C GLY A 12 8.49 -10.49 -28.57
N ASP A 13 7.22 -10.86 -28.42
CA ASP A 13 6.75 -11.79 -27.38
C ASP A 13 7.26 -13.23 -27.60
N TRP A 14 7.60 -13.61 -28.85
CA TRP A 14 8.18 -14.90 -29.17
C TRP A 14 9.66 -14.97 -28.81
N PHE A 15 10.41 -13.88 -29.04
CA PHE A 15 11.85 -13.81 -28.72
C PHE A 15 12.13 -13.45 -27.24
N PHE A 16 11.21 -12.73 -26.57
CA PHE A 16 11.35 -12.28 -25.20
C PHE A 16 10.06 -12.58 -24.42
N PRO A 17 9.78 -13.86 -24.11
CA PRO A 17 8.58 -14.22 -23.39
C PRO A 17 8.60 -13.62 -21.99
N SER A 18 7.46 -13.07 -21.58
CA SER A 18 7.24 -12.67 -20.20
C SER A 18 6.92 -13.88 -19.32
N PHE A 19 7.37 -13.86 -18.07
CA PHE A 19 7.14 -14.95 -17.12
C PHE A 19 6.30 -14.46 -15.95
N CYS A 20 5.40 -15.33 -15.49
CA CYS A 20 4.65 -15.09 -14.27
C CYS A 20 5.61 -15.03 -13.07
N VAL A 21 5.55 -13.95 -12.27
CA VAL A 21 6.47 -13.77 -11.12
C VAL A 21 6.26 -14.82 -10.02
N GLN A 22 5.10 -15.50 -10.02
CA GLN A 22 4.76 -16.50 -9.01
C GLN A 22 5.11 -17.92 -9.44
N CYS A 23 4.64 -18.38 -10.61
CA CYS A 23 4.81 -19.78 -11.05
C CYS A 23 5.83 -19.95 -12.15
N GLN A 24 6.44 -18.87 -12.65
CA GLN A 24 7.44 -18.87 -13.73
C GLN A 24 6.92 -19.39 -15.08
N SER A 25 5.62 -19.64 -15.23
CA SER A 25 5.04 -20.01 -16.52
C SER A 25 5.13 -18.84 -17.51
N ILE A 26 5.24 -19.15 -18.80
CA ILE A 26 5.21 -18.15 -19.86
C ILE A 26 3.83 -17.50 -19.90
N ILE A 27 3.80 -16.17 -19.92
CA ILE A 27 2.58 -15.38 -20.06
C ILE A 27 2.66 -14.54 -21.35
N ARG A 28 1.51 -14.43 -22.02
CA ARG A 28 1.35 -13.59 -23.23
C ARG A 28 0.63 -12.27 -22.94
N THR A 29 0.58 -11.90 -21.67
CA THR A 29 -0.05 -10.67 -21.22
C THR A 29 1.01 -9.65 -20.80
N LYS A 30 0.65 -8.36 -20.82
CA LYS A 30 1.51 -7.28 -20.32
C LYS A 30 1.60 -7.28 -18.76
N HIS A 31 0.87 -8.16 -18.12
CA HIS A 31 0.84 -8.28 -16.66
C HIS A 31 1.95 -9.23 -16.18
N SER A 32 2.43 -8.99 -14.97
CA SER A 32 3.49 -9.81 -14.35
C SER A 32 2.97 -11.11 -13.72
N LEU A 33 1.66 -11.40 -13.83
CA LEU A 33 1.00 -12.58 -13.26
C LEU A 33 0.13 -13.27 -14.31
N CYS A 34 0.08 -14.61 -14.30
CA CYS A 34 -0.91 -15.36 -15.03
C CYS A 34 -2.28 -15.35 -14.33
N GLU A 35 -3.34 -15.64 -15.04
CA GLU A 35 -4.72 -15.61 -14.51
C GLU A 35 -4.92 -16.57 -13.33
N HIS A 36 -4.34 -17.78 -13.38
CA HIS A 36 -4.40 -18.75 -12.30
C HIS A 36 -3.76 -18.21 -11.01
N CYS A 37 -2.52 -17.71 -11.11
CA CYS A 37 -1.85 -17.14 -9.94
C CYS A 37 -2.55 -15.90 -9.40
N LEU A 38 -3.15 -15.08 -10.26
CA LEU A 38 -3.92 -13.91 -9.84
C LEU A 38 -5.18 -14.32 -9.07
N ALA A 39 -5.87 -15.38 -9.51
CA ALA A 39 -7.07 -15.91 -8.86
C ALA A 39 -6.78 -16.54 -7.49
N ASP A 40 -5.58 -17.11 -7.31
CA ASP A 40 -5.17 -17.79 -6.07
C ASP A 40 -4.58 -16.84 -5.01
N LEU A 41 -4.49 -15.52 -5.29
CA LEU A 41 -3.95 -14.58 -4.33
C LEU A 41 -4.85 -14.43 -3.10
N PRO A 42 -4.28 -14.32 -1.87
CA PRO A 42 -5.04 -14.11 -0.64
C PRO A 42 -5.52 -12.66 -0.51
N LEU A 43 -6.31 -12.22 -1.49
CA LEU A 43 -6.88 -10.88 -1.51
C LEU A 43 -7.95 -10.72 -0.44
N LEU A 44 -8.09 -9.51 0.07
CA LEU A 44 -9.19 -9.14 0.95
C LEU A 44 -10.44 -8.83 0.12
N ASP A 45 -11.57 -9.40 0.54
CA ASP A 45 -12.85 -9.02 -0.02
C ASP A 45 -13.25 -7.62 0.48
N ILE A 46 -13.17 -6.66 -0.44
CA ILE A 46 -13.57 -5.26 -0.22
C ILE A 46 -14.92 -4.93 -0.87
N THR A 47 -15.59 -5.93 -1.46
CA THR A 47 -16.90 -5.74 -2.08
C THR A 47 -18.00 -5.75 -1.03
N THR A 48 -17.90 -6.64 -0.05
CA THR A 48 -18.86 -6.77 1.05
C THR A 48 -18.67 -5.66 2.10
N HIS A 49 -17.41 -5.32 2.41
CA HIS A 49 -17.04 -4.27 3.37
C HIS A 49 -16.00 -3.35 2.75
N ALA A 50 -16.44 -2.25 2.13
CA ALA A 50 -15.54 -1.26 1.55
C ALA A 50 -14.60 -0.66 2.62
N ASN A 51 -15.12 -0.40 3.83
CA ASN A 51 -14.31 -0.06 4.99
C ASN A 51 -14.03 -1.32 5.82
N LEU A 52 -12.79 -1.79 5.79
CA LEU A 52 -12.38 -2.99 6.52
C LEU A 52 -12.45 -2.87 8.05
N LEU A 53 -12.61 -1.67 8.61
CA LEU A 53 -12.88 -1.49 10.05
C LEU A 53 -14.25 -2.04 10.48
N TYR A 54 -15.16 -2.33 9.53
CA TYR A 54 -16.45 -2.99 9.83
C TYR A 54 -16.39 -4.52 9.69
N ARG A 55 -15.25 -5.05 9.31
CA ARG A 55 -15.02 -6.47 9.15
C ARG A 55 -14.58 -7.08 10.49
N PRO A 56 -15.31 -8.07 11.06
CA PRO A 56 -15.06 -8.58 12.41
C PRO A 56 -13.63 -9.06 12.64
N ASP A 57 -13.09 -9.85 11.69
CA ASP A 57 -11.73 -10.40 11.76
C ASP A 57 -10.63 -9.32 11.68
N VAL A 58 -10.94 -8.12 11.16
CA VAL A 58 -10.02 -6.99 11.12
C VAL A 58 -10.14 -6.12 12.38
N VAL A 59 -11.35 -5.88 12.88
CA VAL A 59 -11.59 -5.10 14.11
C VAL A 59 -10.89 -5.72 15.31
N GLU A 60 -10.95 -7.05 15.45
CA GLU A 60 -10.28 -7.78 16.53
C GLU A 60 -8.75 -7.61 16.50
N LEU A 61 -8.17 -7.47 15.29
CA LEU A 61 -6.74 -7.26 15.11
C LEU A 61 -6.28 -5.87 15.52
N PHE A 62 -7.13 -4.86 15.29
CA PHE A 62 -6.78 -3.45 15.37
C PHE A 62 -7.80 -2.62 16.16
N PRO A 63 -8.04 -2.95 17.45
CA PRO A 63 -9.09 -2.31 18.24
C PRO A 63 -8.85 -0.82 18.53
N ASP A 64 -7.60 -0.37 18.46
CA ASP A 64 -7.19 0.99 18.86
C ASP A 64 -6.91 1.92 17.65
N CYS A 65 -7.54 1.67 16.47
CA CYS A 65 -7.36 2.50 15.30
C CYS A 65 -7.88 3.93 15.51
N GLN A 66 -7.06 4.92 15.09
CA GLN A 66 -7.38 6.35 15.15
C GLN A 66 -7.88 6.91 13.81
N PHE A 67 -7.71 6.16 12.73
CA PHE A 67 -8.20 6.49 11.39
C PHE A 67 -9.65 6.03 11.22
N ASP A 68 -10.37 6.71 10.33
CA ASP A 68 -11.82 6.56 10.15
C ASP A 68 -12.18 5.47 9.12
N TYR A 69 -11.22 5.06 8.29
CA TYR A 69 -11.42 4.10 7.21
C TYR A 69 -10.14 3.27 6.99
N LEU A 70 -10.31 2.00 6.71
CA LEU A 70 -9.21 1.09 6.37
C LEU A 70 -9.48 0.40 5.04
N PHE A 71 -8.52 0.55 4.12
CA PHE A 71 -8.41 -0.20 2.89
C PHE A 71 -7.14 -1.03 2.89
N ALA A 72 -7.23 -2.28 2.45
CA ALA A 72 -6.07 -3.12 2.22
C ALA A 72 -6.34 -4.07 1.06
N CYS A 73 -5.28 -4.39 0.28
CA CYS A 73 -5.42 -5.26 -0.87
C CYS A 73 -5.44 -6.74 -0.48
N ALA A 74 -4.59 -7.15 0.46
CA ALA A 74 -4.38 -8.56 0.77
C ALA A 74 -3.95 -8.80 2.22
N TRP A 75 -3.96 -10.06 2.63
CA TRP A 75 -3.27 -10.51 3.84
C TRP A 75 -1.75 -10.58 3.61
N TYR A 76 -0.96 -10.20 4.63
CA TYR A 76 0.50 -10.36 4.63
C TYR A 76 0.88 -11.82 4.84
N ARG A 77 0.73 -12.61 3.77
CA ARG A 77 1.01 -14.05 3.66
C ARG A 77 1.66 -14.32 2.31
N PRO A 78 2.21 -15.52 2.07
CA PRO A 78 2.67 -15.87 0.72
C PRO A 78 1.59 -15.64 -0.33
N PRO A 79 1.94 -15.02 -1.47
CA PRO A 79 3.29 -14.59 -1.88
C PRO A 79 3.68 -13.15 -1.50
N PHE A 80 2.78 -12.36 -0.91
CA PHE A 80 2.98 -10.92 -0.65
C PHE A 80 4.13 -10.62 0.30
N ASP A 81 4.33 -11.44 1.34
CA ASP A 81 5.44 -11.31 2.28
C ASP A 81 6.80 -11.41 1.58
N GLY A 82 6.94 -12.40 0.70
CA GLY A 82 8.12 -12.59 -0.14
C GLY A 82 8.33 -11.42 -1.11
N TRP A 83 7.28 -11.01 -1.85
CA TRP A 83 7.37 -9.92 -2.83
C TRP A 83 7.74 -8.58 -2.19
N LEU A 84 7.10 -8.23 -1.08
CA LEU A 84 7.39 -6.99 -0.36
C LEU A 84 8.80 -7.01 0.26
N THR A 85 9.27 -8.17 0.71
CA THR A 85 10.63 -8.34 1.22
C THR A 85 11.65 -8.18 0.10
N GLN A 86 11.46 -8.84 -1.03
CA GLN A 86 12.34 -8.73 -2.20
C GLN A 86 12.38 -7.30 -2.75
N LEU A 87 11.24 -6.62 -2.81
CA LEU A 87 11.19 -5.23 -3.23
C LEU A 87 11.99 -4.31 -2.28
N LYS A 88 11.97 -4.59 -0.96
CA LYS A 88 12.72 -3.80 0.04
C LYS A 88 14.23 -3.92 -0.09
N PHE A 89 14.75 -5.07 -0.52
CA PHE A 89 16.18 -5.38 -0.46
C PHE A 89 16.87 -5.53 -1.81
N SER A 90 16.15 -5.89 -2.86
CA SER A 90 16.74 -6.21 -4.17
C SER A 90 16.23 -5.36 -5.32
N ASN A 91 15.31 -4.40 -5.07
CA ASN A 91 14.72 -3.51 -6.10
C ASN A 91 14.22 -4.26 -7.35
N GLN A 92 13.65 -5.45 -7.15
CA GLN A 92 13.19 -6.28 -8.26
C GLN A 92 11.90 -5.73 -8.87
N ILE A 93 12.03 -5.16 -10.06
CA ILE A 93 10.96 -4.43 -10.76
C ILE A 93 9.74 -5.31 -11.07
N HIS A 94 9.93 -6.61 -11.18
CA HIS A 94 8.85 -7.56 -11.47
C HIS A 94 7.78 -7.59 -10.35
N TYR A 95 8.22 -7.58 -9.09
CA TYR A 95 7.30 -7.54 -7.94
C TYR A 95 6.59 -6.20 -7.83
N LYS A 96 7.25 -5.09 -8.18
CA LYS A 96 6.62 -3.78 -8.27
C LYS A 96 5.42 -3.81 -9.21
N ASN A 97 5.59 -4.36 -10.42
CA ASN A 97 4.55 -4.39 -11.44
C ASN A 97 3.36 -5.29 -10.99
N ALA A 98 3.65 -6.44 -10.37
CA ALA A 98 2.61 -7.31 -9.82
C ALA A 98 1.82 -6.62 -8.70
N LEU A 99 2.52 -5.98 -7.75
CA LEU A 99 1.88 -5.23 -6.66
C LEU A 99 1.05 -4.06 -7.19
N SER A 100 1.58 -3.27 -8.13
CA SER A 100 0.83 -2.16 -8.73
C SER A 100 -0.43 -2.64 -9.47
N LEU A 101 -0.37 -3.78 -10.17
CA LEU A 101 -1.56 -4.37 -10.81
C LEU A 101 -2.65 -4.66 -9.78
N ILE A 102 -2.30 -5.33 -8.69
CA ILE A 102 -3.25 -5.71 -7.63
C ILE A 102 -3.81 -4.47 -6.94
N ILE A 103 -2.95 -3.50 -6.59
CA ILE A 103 -3.37 -2.24 -5.99
C ILE A 103 -4.36 -1.52 -6.90
N SER A 104 -4.06 -1.40 -8.20
CA SER A 104 -4.93 -0.74 -9.18
C SER A 104 -6.29 -1.41 -9.30
N GLN A 105 -6.34 -2.75 -9.35
CA GLN A 105 -7.59 -3.51 -9.41
C GLN A 105 -8.43 -3.29 -8.14
N GLN A 106 -7.82 -3.43 -6.96
CA GLN A 106 -8.50 -3.26 -5.68
C GLN A 106 -8.97 -1.81 -5.47
N LEU A 107 -8.16 -0.80 -5.84
CA LEU A 107 -8.57 0.61 -5.78
C LEU A 107 -9.77 0.89 -6.68
N THR A 108 -9.80 0.30 -7.88
CA THR A 108 -10.91 0.46 -8.82
C THR A 108 -12.22 -0.06 -8.21
N VAL A 109 -12.17 -1.23 -7.56
CA VAL A 109 -13.32 -1.81 -6.86
C VAL A 109 -13.74 -0.93 -5.68
N SER A 110 -12.77 -0.52 -4.85
CA SER A 110 -13.04 0.33 -3.68
C SER A 110 -13.68 1.67 -4.07
N LYS A 111 -13.15 2.32 -5.11
CA LYS A 111 -13.67 3.61 -5.60
C LYS A 111 -15.10 3.51 -6.12
N LYS A 112 -15.46 2.40 -6.77
CA LYS A 112 -16.84 2.15 -7.23
C LYS A 112 -17.83 1.95 -6.08
N ASN A 113 -17.36 1.37 -4.97
CA ASN A 113 -18.19 1.01 -3.83
C ASN A 113 -18.21 2.09 -2.73
N SER A 114 -17.51 3.21 -2.92
CA SER A 114 -17.42 4.29 -1.95
C SER A 114 -18.16 5.53 -2.45
N GLU A 115 -19.08 6.05 -1.63
CA GLU A 115 -19.78 7.32 -1.91
C GLU A 115 -18.87 8.54 -1.76
N ILE A 116 -17.86 8.44 -0.92
CA ILE A 116 -16.86 9.47 -0.65
C ILE A 116 -15.51 8.94 -1.08
N TRP A 117 -14.65 9.84 -1.57
CA TRP A 117 -13.27 9.51 -1.93
C TRP A 117 -12.31 10.54 -1.32
N PRO A 118 -11.08 10.19 -0.95
CA PRO A 118 -10.15 11.13 -0.36
C PRO A 118 -9.84 12.32 -1.26
N ASP A 119 -9.80 13.51 -0.66
CA ASP A 119 -9.39 14.76 -1.35
C ASP A 119 -7.89 14.82 -1.59
N LEU A 120 -7.12 14.09 -0.77
CA LEU A 120 -5.66 14.12 -0.74
C LEU A 120 -5.08 12.77 -0.37
N PHE A 121 -4.03 12.35 -1.08
CA PHE A 121 -3.28 11.14 -0.79
C PHE A 121 -1.88 11.47 -0.32
N ILE A 122 -1.46 10.92 0.80
CA ILE A 122 -0.13 11.11 1.40
C ILE A 122 0.55 9.75 1.55
N ILE A 123 1.65 9.53 0.84
CA ILE A 123 2.48 8.36 1.08
C ILE A 123 3.29 8.60 2.35
N LEU A 124 3.20 7.69 3.32
CA LEU A 124 3.92 7.84 4.58
C LEU A 124 5.43 8.02 4.36
N PRO A 125 6.01 9.10 4.89
CA PRO A 125 7.41 9.36 4.71
C PRO A 125 8.25 8.32 5.46
N LEU A 126 9.23 7.74 4.76
CA LEU A 126 10.27 6.94 5.38
C LEU A 126 11.15 7.81 6.26
N HIS A 127 11.65 7.25 7.36
CA HIS A 127 12.71 7.92 8.10
C HIS A 127 13.93 8.12 7.19
N GLN A 128 14.57 9.30 7.26
CA GLN A 128 15.68 9.70 6.40
C GLN A 128 16.78 8.63 6.27
N GLN A 129 17.17 7.97 7.37
CA GLN A 129 18.19 6.90 7.31
C GLN A 129 17.73 5.66 6.54
N ARG A 130 16.43 5.32 6.57
CA ARG A 130 15.88 4.20 5.78
C ARG A 130 15.85 4.58 4.30
N PHE A 131 15.50 5.83 4.01
CA PHE A 131 15.53 6.35 2.65
C PHE A 131 16.96 6.34 2.09
N LEU A 132 17.95 6.85 2.84
CA LEU A 132 19.35 6.84 2.43
C LEU A 132 19.91 5.42 2.25
N LYS A 133 19.52 4.46 3.11
CA LYS A 133 19.97 3.06 2.99
C LYS A 133 19.34 2.35 1.79
N ARG A 134 18.10 2.68 1.41
CA ARG A 134 17.34 2.00 0.34
C ARG A 134 17.41 2.73 -1.00
N GLY A 135 17.65 4.04 -0.98
CA GLY A 135 17.62 4.91 -2.17
C GLY A 135 16.21 5.25 -2.67
N PHE A 136 15.18 4.57 -2.18
CA PHE A 136 13.79 4.76 -2.64
C PHE A 136 12.77 4.42 -1.56
N ASN A 137 11.53 4.88 -1.77
CA ASN A 137 10.36 4.46 -1.00
C ASN A 137 9.58 3.41 -1.80
N GLN A 138 9.57 2.16 -1.33
CA GLN A 138 8.87 1.05 -2.00
C GLN A 138 7.37 1.29 -2.13
N VAL A 139 6.75 1.97 -1.14
CA VAL A 139 5.34 2.33 -1.19
C VAL A 139 5.07 3.25 -2.38
N SER A 140 5.90 4.30 -2.54
CA SER A 140 5.80 5.22 -3.67
C SER A 140 5.90 4.49 -5.01
N GLN A 141 6.82 3.54 -5.13
CA GLN A 141 7.01 2.81 -6.38
C GLN A 141 5.80 1.98 -6.81
N CYS A 142 5.08 1.38 -5.84
CA CYS A 142 3.92 0.54 -6.13
C CYS A 142 2.62 1.34 -6.25
N TRP A 143 2.45 2.40 -5.46
CA TRP A 143 1.20 3.14 -5.35
C TRP A 143 1.08 4.30 -6.33
N LEU A 144 2.16 5.07 -6.59
CA LEU A 144 2.10 6.24 -7.48
C LEU A 144 1.56 5.91 -8.88
N PRO A 145 1.96 4.78 -9.52
CA PRO A 145 1.39 4.42 -10.81
C PRO A 145 -0.14 4.17 -10.79
N CYS A 146 -0.69 3.85 -9.61
CA CYS A 146 -2.11 3.58 -9.42
C CYS A 146 -2.94 4.85 -9.08
N LEU A 147 -2.27 5.95 -8.76
CA LEU A 147 -2.87 7.20 -8.28
C LEU A 147 -2.70 8.37 -9.27
N VAL A 148 -2.54 8.09 -10.56
CA VAL A 148 -2.22 9.10 -11.59
C VAL A 148 -3.23 10.26 -11.65
N ASN A 149 -4.50 9.99 -11.33
CA ASN A 149 -5.58 10.98 -11.37
C ASN A 149 -5.98 11.50 -9.98
N GLU A 150 -5.17 11.19 -8.95
CA GLU A 150 -5.43 11.59 -7.58
C GLU A 150 -4.51 12.74 -7.16
N ASN A 151 -4.98 13.53 -6.21
CA ASN A 151 -4.18 14.62 -5.64
C ASN A 151 -3.18 14.03 -4.60
N ILE A 152 -1.88 14.13 -4.87
CA ILE A 152 -0.83 13.52 -4.05
C ILE A 152 0.01 14.62 -3.41
N ASP A 153 0.17 14.54 -2.09
CA ASP A 153 1.03 15.42 -1.32
C ASP A 153 2.20 14.60 -0.71
N SER A 154 3.40 15.08 -0.92
CA SER A 154 4.63 14.48 -0.41
C SER A 154 5.38 15.35 0.62
N GLN A 155 4.82 16.52 0.97
CA GLN A 155 5.53 17.53 1.76
C GLN A 155 4.87 17.86 3.11
N SER A 156 3.54 17.84 3.17
CA SER A 156 2.77 18.32 4.33
C SER A 156 2.96 17.44 5.58
N LEU A 157 3.09 16.11 5.41
CA LEU A 157 3.33 15.21 6.52
C LEU A 157 4.81 14.84 6.61
N GLN A 158 5.46 15.20 7.71
CA GLN A 158 6.87 14.97 7.92
C GLN A 158 7.10 14.03 9.11
N ARG A 159 8.09 13.13 8.96
CA ARG A 159 8.54 12.25 10.04
C ARG A 159 9.72 12.87 10.76
N THR A 160 9.51 13.28 12.01
CA THR A 160 10.50 14.06 12.79
C THR A 160 11.38 13.20 13.68
N LYS A 161 10.93 12.02 14.12
CA LYS A 161 11.68 11.17 15.05
C LYS A 161 12.30 9.96 14.35
N LYS A 162 13.57 9.68 14.75
CA LYS A 162 14.23 8.40 14.48
C LYS A 162 13.59 7.34 15.37
N THR A 163 12.69 6.56 14.82
CA THR A 163 12.09 5.43 15.54
C THR A 163 12.91 4.17 15.31
N GLN A 164 13.17 3.37 16.36
CA GLN A 164 13.84 2.08 16.23
C GLN A 164 13.07 1.16 15.28
N ALA A 165 13.77 0.17 14.69
CA ALA A 165 13.12 -0.81 13.83
C ALA A 165 12.03 -1.55 14.61
N GLN A 166 10.79 -1.54 14.10
CA GLN A 166 9.63 -2.09 14.81
C GLN A 166 9.71 -3.61 15.03
N SER A 167 10.50 -4.31 14.22
CA SER A 167 10.71 -5.76 14.33
C SER A 167 11.33 -6.20 15.66
N SER A 168 12.03 -5.31 16.37
CA SER A 168 12.71 -5.61 17.64
C SER A 168 11.96 -5.13 18.89
N LEU A 169 10.77 -4.51 18.76
CA LEU A 169 10.05 -3.88 19.86
C LEU A 169 8.74 -4.61 20.20
N SER A 170 8.41 -4.71 21.51
CA SER A 170 7.08 -5.15 21.95
C SER A 170 5.98 -4.14 21.54
N LYS A 171 4.70 -4.59 21.50
CA LYS A 171 3.54 -3.76 21.10
C LYS A 171 3.49 -2.43 21.87
N ALA A 172 3.64 -2.46 23.22
CA ALA A 172 3.62 -1.27 24.07
C ALA A 172 4.79 -0.31 23.79
N LYS A 173 6.00 -0.84 23.51
CA LYS A 173 7.16 -0.02 23.15
C LYS A 173 7.01 0.62 21.77
N ARG A 174 6.31 -0.04 20.83
CA ARG A 174 6.02 0.53 19.49
C ARG A 174 5.14 1.77 19.59
N VAL A 175 4.10 1.74 20.41
CA VAL A 175 3.19 2.89 20.64
C VAL A 175 3.94 4.09 21.22
N LYS A 176 4.73 3.89 22.31
CA LYS A 176 5.55 4.97 22.90
C LYS A 176 6.58 5.52 21.94
N ASN A 177 7.22 4.66 21.13
CA ASN A 177 8.25 5.05 20.18
C ASN A 177 7.72 5.97 19.06
N LEU A 178 6.44 5.87 18.73
CA LEU A 178 5.80 6.60 17.63
C LEU A 178 5.04 7.86 18.08
N HIS A 179 4.88 8.08 19.38
CA HIS A 179 4.23 9.30 19.87
C HIS A 179 4.98 10.55 19.42
N GLY A 180 4.31 11.44 18.66
CA GLY A 180 4.90 12.64 18.08
C GLY A 180 5.97 12.34 17.00
N ALA A 181 5.91 11.18 16.34
CA ALA A 181 6.83 10.84 15.26
C ALA A 181 6.52 11.56 13.95
N PHE A 182 5.31 12.10 13.82
CA PHE A 182 4.87 12.85 12.65
C PHE A 182 4.38 14.23 13.06
N ILE A 183 4.60 15.20 12.17
CA ILE A 183 4.00 16.54 12.20
C ILE A 183 3.39 16.84 10.83
N CYS A 184 2.27 17.56 10.83
CA CYS A 184 1.69 18.14 9.64
C CYS A 184 1.72 19.66 9.78
N ASN A 185 2.41 20.35 8.86
CA ASN A 185 2.59 21.79 8.90
C ASN A 185 1.64 22.56 7.98
N THR A 186 0.76 21.83 7.29
CA THR A 186 -0.21 22.39 6.35
C THR A 186 -1.61 22.24 6.93
N ASP A 187 -2.46 23.25 6.74
CA ASP A 187 -3.86 23.18 7.12
C ASP A 187 -4.59 22.10 6.31
N MET A 188 -5.22 21.16 7.02
CA MET A 188 -6.02 20.07 6.47
C MET A 188 -7.52 20.23 6.74
N SER A 189 -7.95 21.43 7.15
CA SER A 189 -9.33 21.70 7.55
C SER A 189 -10.34 21.26 6.49
N GLY A 190 -11.32 20.47 6.92
CA GLY A 190 -12.41 19.93 6.10
C GLY A 190 -12.06 18.80 5.15
N LYS A 191 -10.78 18.44 4.98
CA LYS A 191 -10.33 17.44 4.02
C LYS A 191 -10.47 16.00 4.56
N THR A 192 -10.79 15.09 3.66
CA THR A 192 -10.61 13.65 3.83
C THR A 192 -9.24 13.27 3.25
N VAL A 193 -8.32 12.81 4.12
CA VAL A 193 -6.92 12.54 3.75
C VAL A 193 -6.65 11.04 3.81
N ALA A 194 -6.18 10.44 2.73
CA ALA A 194 -5.71 9.06 2.71
C ALA A 194 -4.20 9.01 3.01
N ILE A 195 -3.80 8.22 3.99
CA ILE A 195 -2.39 7.89 4.27
C ILE A 195 -2.06 6.49 3.76
N ILE A 196 -0.93 6.34 3.08
CA ILE A 196 -0.57 5.10 2.38
C ILE A 196 0.71 4.49 2.97
N ASP A 197 0.65 3.18 3.29
CA ASP A 197 1.80 2.39 3.75
C ASP A 197 1.84 1.03 3.03
N ASP A 198 2.94 0.26 3.20
CA ASP A 198 3.07 -1.08 2.61
C ASP A 198 2.34 -2.16 3.45
N VAL A 199 2.64 -2.26 4.75
CA VAL A 199 2.11 -3.30 5.62
C VAL A 199 1.66 -2.72 6.95
N MET A 200 0.41 -2.95 7.30
CA MET A 200 -0.10 -2.65 8.62
C MET A 200 0.06 -3.87 9.53
N THR A 201 0.95 -3.73 10.53
CA THR A 201 1.19 -4.78 11.54
C THR A 201 0.43 -4.54 12.84
N THR A 202 0.58 -3.38 13.43
CA THR A 202 -0.10 -2.96 14.67
C THR A 202 -0.90 -1.67 14.47
N GLY A 203 -0.86 -1.08 13.30
CA GLY A 203 -1.46 0.23 13.03
C GLY A 203 -0.77 1.43 13.71
N ALA A 204 0.27 1.21 14.52
CA ALA A 204 0.87 2.28 15.31
C ALA A 204 1.46 3.42 14.48
N THR A 205 2.05 3.12 13.30
CA THR A 205 2.57 4.16 12.38
C THR A 205 1.44 4.99 11.79
N LEU A 206 0.39 4.31 11.30
CA LEU A 206 -0.80 4.94 10.75
C LEU A 206 -1.53 5.78 11.81
N ASN A 207 -1.67 5.27 13.04
CA ASN A 207 -2.26 6.02 14.15
C ASN A 207 -1.47 7.29 14.47
N ALA A 208 -0.13 7.22 14.52
CA ALA A 208 0.69 8.40 14.78
C ALA A 208 0.58 9.46 13.68
N ALA A 209 0.50 9.05 12.41
CA ALA A 209 0.25 9.92 11.28
C ALA A 209 -1.16 10.52 11.31
N THR A 210 -2.17 9.70 11.64
CA THR A 210 -3.56 10.13 11.80
C THR A 210 -3.69 11.23 12.85
N ILE A 211 -3.08 11.06 14.02
CA ILE A 211 -3.09 12.07 15.08
C ILE A 211 -2.51 13.39 14.59
N ALA A 212 -1.42 13.36 13.82
CA ALA A 212 -0.81 14.58 13.27
C ALA A 212 -1.75 15.28 12.26
N LEU A 213 -2.41 14.53 11.38
CA LEU A 213 -3.35 15.07 10.40
C LEU A 213 -4.65 15.59 11.04
N LYS A 214 -5.19 14.89 12.02
CA LYS A 214 -6.37 15.34 12.79
C LYS A 214 -6.05 16.64 13.56
N LYS A 215 -4.86 16.77 14.13
CA LYS A 215 -4.40 18.04 14.76
C LYS A 215 -4.28 19.18 13.76
N ALA A 216 -3.98 18.89 12.50
CA ALA A 216 -3.94 19.86 11.41
C ALA A 216 -5.33 20.15 10.80
N GLY A 217 -6.42 19.62 11.38
CA GLY A 217 -7.80 19.90 10.98
C GLY A 217 -8.43 18.91 10.01
N ALA A 218 -7.79 17.79 9.69
CA ALA A 218 -8.39 16.80 8.79
C ALA A 218 -9.75 16.31 9.32
N LYS A 219 -10.78 16.37 8.46
CA LYS A 219 -12.14 15.90 8.75
C LYS A 219 -12.17 14.39 8.95
N GLN A 220 -11.54 13.67 8.02
CA GLN A 220 -11.37 12.23 8.08
C GLN A 220 -9.95 11.85 7.68
N VAL A 221 -9.44 10.76 8.26
CA VAL A 221 -8.17 10.16 7.84
C VAL A 221 -8.42 8.70 7.50
N TRP A 222 -8.09 8.33 6.27
CA TRP A 222 -8.23 6.99 5.74
C TRP A 222 -6.87 6.30 5.67
N ALA A 223 -6.77 5.07 6.11
CA ALA A 223 -5.55 4.27 6.01
C ALA A 223 -5.65 3.33 4.81
N PHE A 224 -4.68 3.44 3.89
CA PHE A 224 -4.56 2.59 2.71
C PHE A 224 -3.27 1.80 2.81
N VAL A 225 -3.36 0.48 2.76
CA VAL A 225 -2.17 -0.39 2.84
C VAL A 225 -2.20 -1.48 1.78
N THR A 226 -1.04 -1.95 1.39
CA THR A 226 -0.96 -3.10 0.49
C THR A 226 -1.39 -4.37 1.23
N CYS A 227 -0.91 -4.58 2.47
CA CYS A 227 -1.23 -5.78 3.23
C CYS A 227 -1.54 -5.52 4.69
N LEU A 228 -2.43 -6.37 5.26
CA LEU A 228 -2.67 -6.51 6.70
C LEU A 228 -1.97 -7.76 7.25
N THR A 229 -1.31 -7.64 8.40
CA THR A 229 -0.75 -8.80 9.09
C THR A 229 -1.85 -9.54 9.85
N PRO A 230 -2.09 -10.84 9.60
CA PRO A 230 -3.06 -11.64 10.34
C PRO A 230 -2.60 -11.94 11.77
N LEU A 231 -3.53 -12.46 12.61
CA LEU A 231 -3.19 -12.96 13.95
C LEU A 231 -2.17 -14.12 13.84
N GLY A 232 -1.17 -14.11 14.71
CA GLY A 232 -0.22 -15.23 14.83
C GLY A 232 1.00 -15.18 13.90
N HIS A 233 1.31 -14.03 13.32
CA HIS A 233 2.58 -13.77 12.61
C HIS A 233 3.52 -12.90 13.41
#